data_86bfc3429624469acfd833d5b0442d28
#
_entry.id   86bfc3429624469acfd833d5b0442d28
#
_cell.length_a   1.000
_cell.length_b   1.000
_cell.length_c   1.000
_cell.angle_alpha   90.00
_cell.angle_beta   90.00
_cell.angle_gamma   90.00
#
_symmetry.space_group_name_H-M   'P 1'
#
loop_
_entity.id
_entity.type
_entity.pdbx_description
1 polymer ?
#
loop_
_entity_poly.entity_id
_entity_poly.type
_entity_poly.pdbx_seq_one_letter_code
_entity_poly.pdbx_strand_id
1 'polypeptide(L)'
;SVNVEYLAIKGTLKLEKNLQPDYFWFTGSIQSLTAKDPIDPSGVVALSHPIGSRDDENSRIYPFKVHKGVQPYDKVHKTLLTPLLSGPKGYWSTLDWQAALSNGAKSLVLPFSGEFDVVQTTFVYPTTHMVAPKDNVVACGECHVRGDEGRMAKLAGFYMPGRNRAGLIDTLGWLLIIGSIVGVSLHGIGRLFTNGNNKK
;
A
#
# COMPACT_ATOMS: atom_id res chain seq x y z
N SER A 1 18.71 16.80 3.70
CA SER A 1 18.21 15.66 4.46
C SER A 1 19.38 14.72 4.74
N VAL A 2 19.66 14.48 6.02
CA VAL A 2 20.68 13.50 6.41
C VAL A 2 20.07 12.13 6.18
N ASN A 3 20.55 11.39 5.20
CA ASN A 3 20.25 9.97 5.05
C ASN A 3 21.04 9.24 6.16
N VAL A 4 20.35 8.88 7.21
CA VAL A 4 20.91 8.00 8.23
C VAL A 4 20.74 6.58 7.77
N GLU A 5 21.83 5.96 7.30
CA GLU A 5 21.80 4.58 6.84
C GLU A 5 21.95 3.56 7.97
N TYR A 6 22.54 3.97 9.09
CA TYR A 6 22.78 3.11 10.25
C TYR A 6 22.73 3.90 11.56
N LEU A 7 22.05 3.36 12.55
CA LEU A 7 22.08 3.81 13.94
C LEU A 7 22.43 2.63 14.85
N ALA A 8 23.41 2.80 15.75
CA ALA A 8 23.85 1.75 16.65
C ALA A 8 22.71 1.10 17.46
N ILE A 9 21.67 1.87 17.82
CA ILE A 9 20.51 1.39 18.59
C ILE A 9 19.33 0.94 17.73
N LYS A 10 19.37 1.11 16.41
CA LYS A 10 18.27 0.77 15.50
C LYS A 10 18.70 -0.12 14.31
N GLY A 11 20.01 -0.25 14.10
CA GLY A 11 20.56 -0.97 12.94
C GLY A 11 20.44 -0.16 11.64
N THR A 12 20.49 -0.85 10.52
CA THR A 12 20.34 -0.26 9.19
C THR A 12 18.88 0.20 8.98
N LEU A 13 18.72 1.45 8.58
CA LEU A 13 17.39 2.01 8.31
C LEU A 13 17.45 3.01 7.16
N LYS A 14 16.37 3.09 6.39
CA LYS A 14 16.16 4.08 5.35
C LYS A 14 14.92 4.90 5.70
N LEU A 15 15.10 6.20 5.88
CA LEU A 15 14.02 7.14 6.10
C LEU A 15 13.77 7.93 4.82
N GLU A 16 12.56 7.91 4.32
CA GLU A 16 12.14 8.63 3.13
C GLU A 16 11.07 9.67 3.48
N LYS A 17 11.12 10.81 2.77
CA LYS A 17 10.13 11.88 2.89
C LYS A 17 9.19 11.88 1.70
N ASN A 18 7.99 12.40 1.89
CA ASN A 18 6.97 12.58 0.84
C ASN A 18 6.58 11.27 0.14
N LEU A 19 6.66 10.15 0.86
CA LEU A 19 6.18 8.87 0.35
C LEU A 19 4.68 8.92 0.10
N GLN A 20 4.27 8.42 -1.04
CA GLN A 20 2.87 8.17 -1.33
C GLN A 20 2.37 7.06 -0.38
N PRO A 21 1.24 7.29 0.35
CA PRO A 21 0.67 6.24 1.19
C PRO A 21 0.12 5.09 0.33
N ASP A 22 0.11 3.89 0.90
CA ASP A 22 -0.69 2.79 0.37
C ASP A 22 -2.13 2.92 0.86
N TYR A 23 -3.10 2.55 0.01
CA TYR A 23 -4.51 2.65 0.33
C TYR A 23 -5.11 1.26 0.55
N PHE A 24 -5.91 1.13 1.61
CA PHE A 24 -6.58 -0.11 1.97
C PHE A 24 -8.06 0.14 2.30
N TRP A 25 -8.88 -0.90 2.15
CA TRP A 25 -10.18 -0.95 2.77
C TRP A 25 -10.02 -1.10 4.27
N PHE A 26 -10.71 -0.28 5.05
CA PHE A 26 -10.50 -0.18 6.49
C PHE A 26 -11.79 0.07 7.25
N THR A 27 -12.10 -0.79 8.24
CA THR A 27 -13.25 -0.68 9.14
C THR A 27 -12.95 0.09 10.43
N GLY A 28 -11.71 0.51 10.64
CA GLY A 28 -11.22 1.06 11.90
C GLY A 28 -10.42 0.06 12.74
N SER A 29 -10.32 -1.22 12.31
CA SER A 29 -9.63 -2.28 13.02
C SER A 29 -8.42 -2.81 12.25
N ILE A 30 -7.37 -3.15 12.99
CA ILE A 30 -6.15 -3.75 12.46
C ILE A 30 -5.97 -5.12 13.11
N GLN A 31 -5.75 -6.14 12.28
CA GLN A 31 -5.29 -7.44 12.74
C GLN A 31 -3.77 -7.41 12.87
N SER A 32 -3.24 -7.92 13.99
CA SER A 32 -1.79 -8.00 14.21
C SER A 32 -1.41 -9.42 14.61
N LEU A 33 -0.25 -9.87 14.14
CA LEU A 33 0.36 -11.11 14.59
C LEU A 33 0.91 -10.95 16.00
N THR A 34 0.75 -12.00 16.79
CA THR A 34 1.39 -12.15 18.09
C THR A 34 2.63 -13.03 17.96
N ALA A 35 3.49 -13.03 18.98
CA ALA A 35 4.67 -13.88 19.01
C ALA A 35 4.35 -15.40 19.06
N LYS A 36 3.07 -15.78 19.24
CA LYS A 36 2.62 -17.18 19.27
C LYS A 36 2.00 -17.63 17.95
N ASP A 37 1.71 -16.70 17.07
CA ASP A 37 1.07 -17.03 15.79
C ASP A 37 2.10 -17.64 14.83
N PRO A 38 1.76 -18.74 14.15
CA PRO A 38 2.63 -19.30 13.14
C PRO A 38 2.70 -18.40 11.91
N ILE A 39 3.86 -18.36 11.28
CA ILE A 39 4.11 -17.61 10.06
C ILE A 39 4.53 -18.53 8.91
N ASP A 40 4.31 -18.07 7.68
CA ASP A 40 4.93 -18.66 6.49
C ASP A 40 6.16 -17.82 6.09
N PRO A 41 7.39 -18.30 6.33
CA PRO A 41 8.60 -17.57 6.02
C PRO A 41 8.98 -17.61 4.53
N SER A 42 8.23 -18.29 3.68
CA SER A 42 8.49 -18.35 2.23
C SER A 42 8.20 -17.03 1.52
N GLY A 43 7.44 -16.14 2.14
CA GLY A 43 7.06 -14.84 1.62
C GLY A 43 7.28 -13.68 2.59
N VAL A 44 6.70 -12.52 2.27
CA VAL A 44 6.72 -11.35 3.15
C VAL A 44 5.62 -11.52 4.21
N VAL A 45 5.99 -11.50 5.48
CA VAL A 45 5.07 -11.66 6.60
C VAL A 45 4.47 -10.30 6.99
N ALA A 46 3.15 -10.19 6.94
CA ALA A 46 2.44 -9.01 7.42
C ALA A 46 2.29 -9.08 8.94
N LEU A 47 3.07 -8.27 9.68
CA LEU A 47 2.97 -8.15 11.14
C LEU A 47 1.65 -7.50 11.56
N SER A 48 1.14 -6.60 10.74
CA SER A 48 -0.18 -6.01 10.89
C SER A 48 -0.82 -5.78 9.54
N HIS A 49 -2.15 -5.83 9.51
CA HIS A 49 -2.93 -5.70 8.29
C HIS A 49 -4.29 -5.05 8.62
N PRO A 50 -4.77 -4.07 7.80
CA PRO A 50 -6.06 -3.45 8.02
C PRO A 50 -7.19 -4.44 7.75
N ILE A 51 -8.23 -4.42 8.59
CA ILE A 51 -9.44 -5.19 8.35
C ILE A 51 -10.40 -4.36 7.53
N GLY A 52 -10.88 -4.91 6.44
CA GLY A 52 -11.87 -4.29 5.58
C GLY A 52 -11.95 -4.91 4.20
N SER A 53 -13.07 -4.71 3.53
CA SER A 53 -13.28 -5.12 2.15
C SER A 53 -14.20 -4.13 1.43
N ARG A 54 -14.25 -4.22 0.11
CA ARG A 54 -15.20 -3.47 -0.70
C ARG A 54 -16.65 -3.74 -0.33
N ASP A 55 -16.95 -4.98 0.02
CA ASP A 55 -18.31 -5.47 0.24
C ASP A 55 -18.80 -5.25 1.68
N ASP A 56 -17.97 -4.68 2.52
CA ASP A 56 -18.29 -4.32 3.90
C ASP A 56 -18.77 -2.87 3.97
N GLU A 57 -20.03 -2.65 4.39
CA GLU A 57 -20.68 -1.34 4.50
C GLU A 57 -19.93 -0.36 5.41
N ASN A 58 -19.19 -0.86 6.39
CA ASN A 58 -18.43 -0.05 7.34
C ASN A 58 -17.02 0.28 6.82
N SER A 59 -16.56 -0.40 5.79
CA SER A 59 -15.24 -0.14 5.22
C SER A 59 -15.17 1.18 4.47
N ARG A 60 -14.05 1.86 4.61
CA ARG A 60 -13.70 3.07 3.84
C ARG A 60 -12.30 2.91 3.28
N ILE A 61 -12.01 3.58 2.18
CA ILE A 61 -10.64 3.65 1.66
C ILE A 61 -9.86 4.59 2.57
N TYR A 62 -8.75 4.07 3.12
CA TYR A 62 -7.94 4.84 4.07
C TYR A 62 -6.45 4.74 3.72
N PRO A 63 -5.68 5.84 3.85
CA PRO A 63 -4.25 5.85 3.60
C PRO A 63 -3.46 5.27 4.77
N PHE A 64 -2.45 4.46 4.46
CA PHE A 64 -1.56 3.84 5.43
C PHE A 64 -0.09 4.09 5.08
N LYS A 65 0.74 4.19 6.10
CA LYS A 65 2.19 4.06 5.99
C LYS A 65 2.55 2.60 6.12
N VAL A 66 3.30 2.08 5.17
CA VAL A 66 3.81 0.71 5.20
C VAL A 66 5.28 0.72 5.55
N HIS A 67 5.61 0.16 6.71
CA HIS A 67 6.98 -0.07 7.14
C HIS A 67 7.42 -1.45 6.66
N LYS A 68 8.60 -1.52 6.09
CA LYS A 68 9.25 -2.76 5.68
C LYS A 68 10.41 -3.04 6.60
N GLY A 69 10.58 -4.29 7.00
CA GLY A 69 11.64 -4.69 7.89
C GLY A 69 12.05 -6.14 7.69
N VAL A 70 12.98 -6.57 8.51
CA VAL A 70 13.44 -7.95 8.58
C VAL A 70 13.38 -8.35 10.06
N GLN A 71 12.73 -9.48 10.34
CA GLN A 71 12.52 -9.96 11.71
C GLN A 71 13.07 -11.39 11.86
N PRO A 72 13.67 -11.73 12.99
CA PRO A 72 14.07 -13.10 13.28
C PRO A 72 12.86 -13.98 13.57
N TYR A 73 12.91 -15.23 13.13
CA TYR A 73 11.92 -16.24 13.42
C TYR A 73 12.57 -17.58 13.80
N ASP A 74 11.85 -18.38 14.56
CA ASP A 74 12.25 -19.76 14.93
C ASP A 74 12.03 -20.69 13.73
N LYS A 75 13.05 -21.37 13.28
CA LYS A 75 13.00 -22.26 12.10
C LYS A 75 12.13 -23.49 12.32
N VAL A 76 12.03 -23.98 13.54
CA VAL A 76 11.28 -25.18 13.90
C VAL A 76 9.81 -24.83 14.19
N HIS A 77 9.60 -23.86 15.09
CA HIS A 77 8.25 -23.48 15.51
C HIS A 77 7.52 -22.56 14.50
N LYS A 78 8.26 -21.98 13.55
CA LYS A 78 7.70 -21.04 12.57
C LYS A 78 6.96 -19.86 13.23
N THR A 79 7.52 -19.33 14.30
CA THR A 79 6.99 -18.17 15.04
C THR A 79 8.03 -17.06 15.08
N LEU A 80 7.57 -15.81 15.12
CA LEU A 80 8.47 -14.67 15.26
C LEU A 80 9.18 -14.69 16.61
N LEU A 81 10.45 -14.28 16.61
CA LEU A 81 11.26 -14.20 17.81
C LEU A 81 11.42 -12.74 18.24
N THR A 82 11.39 -12.53 19.54
CA THR A 82 11.56 -11.21 20.17
C THR A 82 12.91 -11.14 20.87
N PRO A 83 13.94 -10.51 20.27
CA PRO A 83 15.25 -10.41 20.89
C PRO A 83 15.23 -9.48 22.12
N LEU A 84 15.97 -9.80 23.14
CA LEU A 84 16.31 -8.85 24.18
C LEU A 84 17.31 -7.84 23.62
N LEU A 85 16.89 -6.58 23.43
CA LEU A 85 17.71 -5.56 22.77
C LEU A 85 18.61 -4.78 23.73
N SER A 86 18.16 -4.49 24.94
CA SER A 86 18.83 -3.62 25.89
C SER A 86 19.24 -4.35 27.17
N GLY A 87 20.08 -3.68 27.98
CA GLY A 87 20.65 -4.22 29.21
C GLY A 87 21.91 -5.06 28.97
N PRO A 88 22.57 -5.54 30.04
CA PRO A 88 23.88 -6.21 29.96
C PRO A 88 23.88 -7.49 29.11
N LYS A 89 22.72 -8.15 28.99
CA LYS A 89 22.54 -9.37 28.19
C LYS A 89 21.78 -9.09 26.86
N GLY A 90 21.56 -7.83 26.54
CA GLY A 90 20.85 -7.44 25.33
C GLY A 90 21.77 -7.39 24.12
N TYR A 91 21.16 -7.43 22.93
CA TYR A 91 21.89 -7.43 21.65
C TYR A 91 22.88 -6.27 21.53
N TRP A 92 22.46 -5.05 21.88
CA TRP A 92 23.32 -3.86 21.73
C TRP A 92 24.53 -3.82 22.66
N SER A 93 24.53 -4.66 23.72
CA SER A 93 25.68 -4.79 24.60
C SER A 93 26.59 -5.96 24.22
N THR A 94 26.03 -7.01 23.64
CA THR A 94 26.75 -8.27 23.35
C THR A 94 27.03 -8.47 21.86
N LEU A 95 26.22 -7.89 20.97
CA LEU A 95 26.19 -8.10 19.53
C LEU A 95 26.02 -9.60 19.14
N ASP A 96 25.41 -10.36 20.04
CA ASP A 96 25.15 -11.79 19.88
C ASP A 96 23.65 -12.04 19.70
N TRP A 97 23.24 -12.38 18.48
CA TRP A 97 21.86 -12.68 18.15
C TRP A 97 21.34 -13.92 18.87
N GLN A 98 22.15 -14.98 18.97
CA GLN A 98 21.73 -16.23 19.62
C GLN A 98 21.42 -16.00 21.10
N ALA A 99 22.28 -15.29 21.79
CA ALA A 99 22.08 -14.92 23.18
C ALA A 99 20.89 -13.98 23.37
N ALA A 100 20.75 -12.97 22.50
CA ALA A 100 19.65 -12.02 22.58
C ALA A 100 18.28 -12.68 22.34
N LEU A 101 18.17 -13.58 21.37
CA LEU A 101 16.93 -14.33 21.08
C LEU A 101 16.60 -15.30 22.22
N SER A 102 17.58 -16.04 22.73
CA SER A 102 17.39 -16.94 23.88
C SER A 102 16.92 -16.19 25.13
N ASN A 103 17.55 -15.05 25.43
CA ASN A 103 17.18 -14.24 26.58
C ASN A 103 15.79 -13.59 26.41
N GLY A 104 15.47 -13.14 25.18
CA GLY A 104 14.15 -12.59 24.86
C GLY A 104 13.04 -13.63 25.00
N ALA A 105 13.23 -14.82 24.44
CA ALA A 105 12.28 -15.92 24.54
C ALA A 105 12.05 -16.35 26.01
N LYS A 106 13.12 -16.46 26.79
CA LYS A 106 13.02 -16.74 28.24
C LYS A 106 12.25 -15.67 29.00
N SER A 107 12.50 -14.40 28.71
CA SER A 107 11.84 -13.27 29.40
C SER A 107 10.33 -13.24 29.13
N LEU A 108 9.91 -13.69 27.95
CA LEU A 108 8.50 -13.72 27.53
C LEU A 108 7.83 -15.08 27.71
N VAL A 109 8.56 -16.07 28.22
CA VAL A 109 8.09 -17.46 28.37
C VAL A 109 7.59 -18.01 27.03
N LEU A 110 8.37 -17.77 25.97
CA LEU A 110 8.10 -18.25 24.62
C LEU A 110 9.03 -19.42 24.27
N PRO A 111 8.60 -20.38 23.43
CA PRO A 111 9.47 -21.43 22.93
C PRO A 111 10.56 -20.85 22.03
N PHE A 112 11.75 -21.43 22.12
CA PHE A 112 12.84 -21.19 21.17
C PHE A 112 13.62 -22.48 20.96
N SER A 113 13.67 -22.95 19.72
CA SER A 113 14.34 -24.21 19.34
C SER A 113 15.87 -24.12 19.42
N GLY A 114 16.43 -22.92 19.43
CA GLY A 114 17.86 -22.65 19.29
C GLY A 114 18.28 -22.43 17.85
N GLU A 115 17.39 -22.62 16.88
CA GLU A 115 17.64 -22.34 15.47
C GLU A 115 16.77 -21.17 14.99
N PHE A 116 17.37 -20.17 14.38
CA PHE A 116 16.65 -19.03 13.82
C PHE A 116 17.10 -18.71 12.39
N ASP A 117 16.27 -17.98 11.72
CA ASP A 117 16.57 -17.31 10.46
C ASP A 117 15.79 -15.98 10.44
N VAL A 118 15.89 -15.24 9.35
CA VAL A 118 15.23 -13.94 9.21
C VAL A 118 14.21 -13.96 8.07
N VAL A 119 13.12 -13.21 8.24
CA VAL A 119 12.07 -13.10 7.24
C VAL A 119 11.75 -11.63 6.97
N GLN A 120 11.43 -11.31 5.73
CA GLN A 120 10.94 -9.98 5.38
C GLN A 120 9.56 -9.75 5.96
N THR A 121 9.35 -8.57 6.52
CA THR A 121 8.09 -8.23 7.19
C THR A 121 7.56 -6.90 6.72
N THR A 122 6.24 -6.72 6.83
CA THR A 122 5.57 -5.44 6.69
C THR A 122 4.75 -5.13 7.94
N PHE A 123 4.68 -3.85 8.25
CA PHE A 123 3.86 -3.33 9.35
C PHE A 123 3.15 -2.06 8.86
N VAL A 124 1.86 -1.95 9.11
CA VAL A 124 1.05 -0.84 8.62
C VAL A 124 0.59 0.08 9.74
N TYR A 125 0.62 1.39 9.47
CA TYR A 125 0.10 2.45 10.33
C TYR A 125 -0.90 3.30 9.58
N PRO A 126 -2.12 3.53 10.11
CA PRO A 126 -3.05 4.48 9.51
C PRO A 126 -2.44 5.89 9.55
N THR A 127 -2.58 6.62 8.46
CA THR A 127 -2.12 8.00 8.38
C THR A 127 -3.14 8.92 9.04
N THR A 128 -2.97 9.19 10.33
CA THR A 128 -3.91 9.98 11.15
C THR A 128 -3.54 11.46 11.28
N HIS A 129 -2.36 11.83 10.81
CA HIS A 129 -1.82 13.21 10.88
C HIS A 129 -0.90 13.48 9.69
N MET A 130 -0.31 14.66 9.63
CA MET A 130 0.56 15.12 8.53
C MET A 130 -0.22 15.29 7.22
N VAL A 131 -1.32 16.03 7.30
CA VAL A 131 -2.08 16.45 6.12
C VAL A 131 -1.22 17.38 5.27
N ALA A 132 -1.25 17.17 3.94
CA ALA A 132 -0.56 18.06 3.02
C ALA A 132 -1.12 19.48 3.10
N PRO A 133 -0.26 20.53 3.02
CA PRO A 133 -0.74 21.90 2.93
C PRO A 133 -1.53 22.10 1.63
N LYS A 134 -2.34 23.16 1.57
CA LYS A 134 -3.23 23.43 0.43
C LYS A 134 -2.53 23.49 -0.93
N ASP A 135 -1.26 23.88 -0.93
CA ASP A 135 -0.46 24.00 -2.17
C ASP A 135 0.09 22.64 -2.67
N ASN A 136 -0.06 21.60 -1.84
CA ASN A 136 0.37 20.23 -2.14
C ASN A 136 -0.79 19.22 -2.00
N VAL A 137 -2.03 19.67 -2.24
CA VAL A 137 -3.18 18.78 -2.25
C VAL A 137 -3.09 17.77 -3.40
N VAL A 138 -3.63 16.58 -3.18
CA VAL A 138 -3.69 15.54 -4.19
C VAL A 138 -4.53 16.01 -5.38
N ALA A 139 -3.92 16.08 -6.56
CA ALA A 139 -4.63 16.46 -7.78
C ALA A 139 -5.48 15.29 -8.31
N CYS A 140 -6.57 15.60 -9.03
CA CYS A 140 -7.44 14.58 -9.62
C CYS A 140 -6.68 13.59 -10.51
N GLY A 141 -5.71 14.07 -11.29
CA GLY A 141 -4.88 13.24 -12.17
C GLY A 141 -3.95 12.28 -11.45
N GLU A 142 -3.69 12.45 -10.14
CA GLU A 142 -2.89 11.49 -9.38
C GLU A 142 -3.64 10.18 -9.09
N CYS A 143 -4.97 10.23 -9.09
CA CYS A 143 -5.82 9.05 -8.94
C CYS A 143 -6.41 8.61 -10.29
N HIS A 144 -6.85 9.57 -11.12
CA HIS A 144 -7.49 9.33 -12.42
C HIS A 144 -6.44 9.24 -13.55
N VAL A 145 -5.47 8.36 -13.40
CA VAL A 145 -4.38 8.13 -14.36
C VAL A 145 -4.37 6.68 -14.81
N ARG A 146 -4.01 6.44 -16.06
CA ARG A 146 -3.89 5.08 -16.62
C ARG A 146 -2.63 4.41 -16.09
N GLY A 147 -2.73 3.09 -15.86
CA GLY A 147 -1.61 2.25 -15.41
C GLY A 147 -1.51 2.15 -13.89
N ASP A 148 -0.39 1.62 -13.43
CA ASP A 148 -0.18 1.23 -12.03
C ASP A 148 0.47 2.32 -11.17
N GLU A 149 0.72 3.48 -11.74
CA GLU A 149 1.36 4.61 -11.04
C GLU A 149 0.36 5.48 -10.26
N GLY A 150 -0.94 5.31 -10.53
CA GLY A 150 -2.00 6.05 -9.83
C GLY A 150 -2.06 5.73 -8.34
N ARG A 151 -2.41 6.72 -7.52
CA ARG A 151 -2.52 6.58 -6.07
C ARG A 151 -3.48 5.43 -5.76
N MET A 152 -4.18 4.83 -5.82
CA MET A 152 -5.06 3.70 -5.50
C MET A 152 -4.93 2.56 -6.52
N ALA A 153 -3.88 2.52 -7.32
CA ALA A 153 -3.73 1.50 -8.36
C ALA A 153 -3.70 0.07 -7.78
N LYS A 154 -3.13 -0.08 -6.58
CA LYS A 154 -3.01 -1.37 -5.89
C LYS A 154 -4.28 -1.78 -5.13
N LEU A 155 -5.29 -0.91 -5.03
CA LEU A 155 -6.51 -1.21 -4.31
C LEU A 155 -7.40 -2.16 -5.13
N ALA A 156 -7.60 -3.36 -4.63
CA ALA A 156 -8.44 -4.37 -5.28
C ALA A 156 -9.94 -4.04 -5.19
N GLY A 157 -10.71 -4.53 -6.17
CA GLY A 157 -12.17 -4.43 -6.14
C GLY A 157 -12.73 -3.02 -6.36
N PHE A 158 -11.94 -2.09 -6.86
CA PHE A 158 -12.29 -0.70 -7.00
C PHE A 158 -12.15 -0.22 -8.44
N TYR A 159 -13.24 0.33 -9.01
CA TYR A 159 -13.24 0.95 -10.33
C TYR A 159 -12.91 2.45 -10.19
N MET A 160 -11.87 2.88 -10.88
CA MET A 160 -11.48 4.28 -10.96
C MET A 160 -11.65 4.78 -12.41
N PRO A 161 -12.52 5.75 -12.66
CA PRO A 161 -12.63 6.39 -13.98
C PRO A 161 -11.29 6.97 -14.42
N GLY A 162 -10.94 6.76 -15.69
CA GLY A 162 -9.65 7.20 -16.23
C GLY A 162 -8.50 6.19 -16.05
N ARG A 163 -8.50 5.39 -14.99
CA ARG A 163 -7.56 4.29 -14.77
C ARG A 163 -8.05 2.99 -15.41
N ASN A 164 -9.23 2.55 -15.00
CA ASN A 164 -9.80 1.30 -15.45
C ASN A 164 -10.56 1.47 -16.76
N ARG A 165 -10.48 0.48 -17.62
CA ARG A 165 -11.28 0.43 -18.85
C ARG A 165 -12.56 -0.37 -18.60
N ALA A 166 -13.70 0.22 -18.93
CA ALA A 166 -14.97 -0.45 -19.01
C ALA A 166 -15.28 -0.70 -20.50
N GLY A 167 -14.68 -1.74 -21.09
CA GLY A 167 -14.59 -1.93 -22.55
C GLY A 167 -15.88 -1.68 -23.31
N LEU A 168 -17.02 -2.18 -22.82
CA LEU A 168 -18.32 -1.93 -23.46
C LEU A 168 -18.74 -0.46 -23.36
N ILE A 169 -18.63 0.14 -22.18
CA ILE A 169 -19.05 1.53 -21.94
C ILE A 169 -18.15 2.50 -22.70
N ASP A 170 -16.85 2.27 -22.68
CA ASP A 170 -15.87 3.09 -23.40
C ASP A 170 -16.11 3.03 -24.92
N THR A 171 -16.37 1.84 -25.45
CA THR A 171 -16.66 1.66 -26.89
C THR A 171 -17.95 2.35 -27.29
N LEU A 172 -19.04 2.17 -26.54
CA LEU A 172 -20.31 2.85 -26.81
C LEU A 172 -20.16 4.37 -26.68
N GLY A 173 -19.43 4.83 -25.67
CA GLY A 173 -19.14 6.27 -25.49
C GLY A 173 -18.41 6.86 -26.69
N TRP A 174 -17.35 6.21 -27.18
CA TRP A 174 -16.66 6.66 -28.39
C TRP A 174 -17.52 6.62 -29.64
N LEU A 175 -18.33 5.59 -29.84
CA LEU A 175 -19.25 5.53 -30.97
C LEU A 175 -20.27 6.67 -30.96
N LEU A 176 -20.81 7.02 -29.77
CA LEU A 176 -21.73 8.13 -29.61
C LEU A 176 -21.06 9.48 -29.91
N ILE A 177 -19.83 9.69 -29.41
CA ILE A 177 -19.08 10.93 -29.66
C ILE A 177 -18.78 11.08 -31.17
N ILE A 178 -18.23 10.05 -31.79
CA ILE A 178 -17.89 10.06 -33.22
C ILE A 178 -19.16 10.22 -34.06
N GLY A 179 -20.22 9.47 -33.76
CA GLY A 179 -21.50 9.58 -34.45
C GLY A 179 -22.12 10.98 -34.37
N SER A 180 -22.05 11.60 -33.19
CA SER A 180 -22.52 12.98 -32.99
C SER A 180 -21.72 14.00 -33.82
N ILE A 181 -20.39 13.90 -33.81
CA ILE A 181 -19.52 14.78 -34.59
C ILE A 181 -19.80 14.63 -36.10
N VAL A 182 -19.88 13.40 -36.57
CA VAL A 182 -20.19 13.11 -37.99
C VAL A 182 -21.58 13.64 -38.36
N GLY A 183 -22.58 13.34 -37.55
CA GLY A 183 -23.97 13.79 -37.79
C GLY A 183 -24.09 15.33 -37.84
N VAL A 184 -23.49 16.03 -36.90
CA VAL A 184 -23.49 17.51 -36.89
C VAL A 184 -22.74 18.05 -38.08
N SER A 185 -21.61 17.48 -38.44
CA SER A 185 -20.80 17.90 -39.59
C SER A 185 -21.57 17.71 -40.92
N LEU A 186 -22.17 16.56 -41.15
CA LEU A 186 -22.97 16.25 -42.33
C LEU A 186 -24.18 17.20 -42.41
N HIS A 187 -24.90 17.39 -41.30
CA HIS A 187 -26.03 18.31 -41.24
C HIS A 187 -25.59 19.75 -41.58
N GLY A 188 -24.48 20.22 -41.01
CA GLY A 188 -23.93 21.55 -41.26
C GLY A 188 -23.55 21.76 -42.74
N ILE A 189 -22.83 20.79 -43.32
CA ILE A 189 -22.46 20.77 -44.73
C ILE A 189 -23.72 20.77 -45.61
N GLY A 190 -24.69 19.88 -45.38
CA GLY A 190 -25.93 19.80 -46.12
C GLY A 190 -26.68 21.15 -46.12
N ARG A 191 -26.68 21.83 -44.98
CA ARG A 191 -27.30 23.17 -44.84
C ARG A 191 -26.63 24.25 -45.64
N LEU A 192 -25.31 24.21 -45.76
CA LEU A 192 -24.55 25.15 -46.59
C LEU A 192 -24.88 24.98 -48.08
N PHE A 193 -25.01 23.76 -48.57
CA PHE A 193 -25.35 23.48 -49.99
C PHE A 193 -26.82 23.82 -50.32
N THR A 194 -27.77 23.56 -49.42
CA THR A 194 -29.18 23.87 -49.63
C THR A 194 -29.46 25.39 -49.56
N ASN A 195 -28.82 26.13 -48.71
CA ASN A 195 -28.97 27.59 -48.65
C ASN A 195 -28.28 28.33 -49.84
N GLY A 196 -27.29 27.70 -50.47
CA GLY A 196 -26.66 28.23 -51.69
C GLY A 196 -27.57 28.17 -52.91
N ASN A 197 -28.49 27.21 -53.00
CA ASN A 197 -29.40 27.06 -54.15
C ASN A 197 -30.67 27.93 -54.08
N ASN A 198 -31.00 28.54 -52.94
CA ASN A 198 -32.17 29.41 -52.80
C ASN A 198 -31.88 30.89 -53.05
N LYS A 199 -30.70 31.22 -53.53
CA LYS A 199 -30.29 32.61 -53.89
C LYS A 199 -30.10 32.81 -55.39
N LYS A 200 -30.88 32.12 -56.25
CA LYS A 200 -30.97 32.41 -57.66
C LYS A 200 -32.37 32.85 -58.03
#